data_aad3d2b4e21c93845ae89994c45b4d68
#
_entry.id   aad3d2b4e21c93845ae89994c45b4d68
#
_cell.length_a   1.000
_cell.length_b   1.000
_cell.length_c   1.000
_cell.angle_alpha   90.00
_cell.angle_beta   90.00
_cell.angle_gamma   90.00
#
_symmetry.space_group_name_H-M   'P 1'
#
loop_
_entity.id
_entity.type
_entity.pdbx_description
1 polymer ?
#
loop_
_entity_poly.entity_id
_entity_poly.type
_entity_poly.pdbx_seq_one_letter_code
_entity_poly.pdbx_strand_id
1 'polypeptide(L)'
;MSGFFASTRYAVVGASANKSKYGNKVLCWYLQHNISAVPINPTATHIENVACSPSLSELDWANDREEMQKTSVSVITPPRVSALVLQEAAKLGVKHLWFQPGSEPENMKQLAEDLDVCVIGNGPCILIDGPSMLNRARL
;
A
#
# COMPACT_ATOMS: atom_id res chain seq x y z
N MET A 1 16.11 2.89 10.09
CA MET A 1 15.42 3.67 9.05
C MET A 1 13.91 3.53 9.20
N SER A 2 13.17 4.63 9.04
CA SER A 2 11.73 4.67 9.37
C SER A 2 10.83 5.02 8.18
N GLY A 3 11.30 4.88 6.97
CA GLY A 3 10.53 5.23 5.78
C GLY A 3 9.65 4.10 5.27
N PHE A 4 8.94 4.37 4.15
CA PHE A 4 8.04 3.41 3.52
C PHE A 4 8.73 2.08 3.22
N PHE A 5 9.95 2.11 2.70
CA PHE A 5 10.69 0.89 2.34
C PHE A 5 11.53 0.32 3.50
N ALA A 6 11.35 0.81 4.71
CA ALA A 6 11.91 0.18 5.91
C ALA A 6 11.02 -0.94 6.45
N SER A 7 9.83 -1.09 5.92
CA SER A 7 8.88 -2.13 6.31
C SER A 7 9.34 -3.51 5.85
N THR A 8 8.84 -4.55 6.48
CA THR A 8 9.10 -5.94 6.14
C THR A 8 7.95 -6.60 5.41
N ARG A 9 6.76 -5.99 5.46
CA ARG A 9 5.55 -6.50 4.81
C ARG A 9 4.92 -5.39 3.97
N TYR A 10 4.33 -5.78 2.84
CA TYR A 10 3.73 -4.84 1.90
C TYR A 10 2.38 -5.35 1.41
N ALA A 11 1.45 -4.43 1.19
CA ALA A 11 0.15 -4.73 0.61
C ALA A 11 -0.19 -3.69 -0.46
N VAL A 12 -0.93 -4.12 -1.48
CA VAL A 12 -1.36 -3.26 -2.59
C VAL A 12 -2.89 -3.26 -2.61
N VAL A 13 -3.49 -2.17 -2.15
CA VAL A 13 -4.95 -2.00 -2.15
C VAL A 13 -5.36 -1.41 -3.49
N GLY A 14 -6.30 -2.07 -4.15
CA GLY A 14 -6.68 -1.72 -5.52
C GLY A 14 -5.92 -2.54 -6.56
N ALA A 15 -5.26 -3.61 -6.15
CA ALA A 15 -4.62 -4.54 -7.08
C ALA A 15 -5.65 -5.15 -8.01
N SER A 16 -5.26 -5.37 -9.27
CA SER A 16 -6.15 -5.86 -10.31
C SER A 16 -5.49 -6.96 -11.13
N ALA A 17 -6.27 -7.96 -11.51
CA ALA A 17 -5.84 -8.99 -12.45
C ALA A 17 -5.71 -8.45 -13.88
N ASN A 18 -6.33 -7.32 -14.19
CA ASN A 18 -6.27 -6.70 -15.50
C ASN A 18 -4.92 -6.02 -15.69
N LYS A 19 -4.11 -6.56 -16.61
CA LYS A 19 -2.73 -6.10 -16.83
C LYS A 19 -2.63 -4.67 -17.36
N SER A 20 -3.73 -4.10 -17.90
CA SER A 20 -3.75 -2.71 -18.35
C SER A 20 -4.01 -1.73 -17.20
N LYS A 21 -4.47 -2.21 -16.07
CA LYS A 21 -4.80 -1.36 -14.91
C LYS A 21 -3.55 -1.02 -14.11
N TYR A 22 -3.55 0.19 -13.54
CA TYR A 22 -2.46 0.68 -12.73
C TYR A 22 -2.21 -0.20 -11.49
N GLY A 23 -3.29 -0.71 -10.88
CA GLY A 23 -3.18 -1.61 -9.73
C GLY A 23 -2.41 -2.90 -10.02
N ASN A 24 -2.52 -3.43 -11.24
CA ASN A 24 -1.71 -4.57 -11.67
C ASN A 24 -0.24 -4.17 -11.80
N LYS A 25 0.02 -3.02 -12.44
CA LYS A 25 1.38 -2.54 -12.67
C LYS A 25 2.12 -2.26 -11.37
N VAL A 26 1.44 -1.72 -10.38
CA VAL A 26 2.04 -1.47 -9.06
C VAL A 26 2.41 -2.78 -8.37
N LEU A 27 1.52 -3.76 -8.39
CA LEU A 27 1.84 -5.08 -7.83
C LEU A 27 3.04 -5.70 -8.53
N CYS A 28 3.06 -5.66 -9.87
CA CYS A 28 4.18 -6.18 -10.64
C CYS A 28 5.49 -5.48 -10.31
N TRP A 29 5.45 -4.18 -10.03
CA TRP A 29 6.64 -3.43 -9.63
C TRP A 29 7.27 -4.04 -8.37
N TYR A 30 6.45 -4.35 -7.34
CA TYR A 30 6.95 -5.01 -6.13
C TYR A 30 7.59 -6.36 -6.46
N LEU A 31 6.90 -7.17 -7.24
CA LEU A 31 7.37 -8.52 -7.58
C LEU A 31 8.68 -8.46 -8.37
N GLN A 32 8.82 -7.50 -9.30
CA GLN A 32 10.03 -7.31 -10.09
C GLN A 32 11.22 -6.85 -9.25
N HIS A 33 10.96 -6.23 -8.12
CA HIS A 33 11.99 -5.77 -7.19
C HIS A 33 12.21 -6.74 -6.03
N ASN A 34 11.69 -7.97 -6.16
CA ASN A 34 11.84 -9.05 -5.16
C ASN A 34 11.26 -8.67 -3.80
N ILE A 35 10.19 -7.89 -3.81
CA ILE A 35 9.45 -7.51 -2.60
C ILE A 35 8.14 -8.28 -2.59
N SER A 36 7.92 -9.08 -1.54
CA SER A 36 6.65 -9.79 -1.37
C SER A 36 5.57 -8.79 -0.99
N ALA A 37 4.56 -8.66 -1.83
CA ALA A 37 3.42 -7.78 -1.57
C ALA A 37 2.13 -8.58 -1.71
N VAL A 38 1.21 -8.41 -0.77
CA VAL A 38 -0.09 -9.07 -0.82
C VAL A 38 -1.07 -8.18 -1.58
N PRO A 39 -1.65 -8.68 -2.69
CA PRO A 39 -2.70 -7.92 -3.37
C PRO A 39 -3.98 -7.95 -2.55
N ILE A 40 -4.59 -6.79 -2.38
CA ILE A 40 -5.88 -6.65 -1.70
C ILE A 40 -6.93 -6.43 -2.77
N ASN A 41 -7.84 -7.39 -2.90
CA ASN A 41 -8.93 -7.35 -3.87
C ASN A 41 -10.13 -8.10 -3.30
N PRO A 42 -11.33 -7.50 -3.29
CA PRO A 42 -12.48 -8.11 -2.60
C PRO A 42 -13.03 -9.36 -3.29
N THR A 43 -12.70 -9.61 -4.56
CA THR A 43 -13.30 -10.71 -5.32
C THR A 43 -12.30 -11.70 -5.89
N ALA A 44 -11.11 -11.24 -6.30
CA ALA A 44 -10.10 -12.13 -6.88
C ALA A 44 -9.45 -12.99 -5.79
N THR A 45 -9.18 -14.26 -6.11
CA THR A 45 -8.45 -15.15 -5.20
C THR A 45 -6.94 -15.07 -5.38
N HIS A 46 -6.49 -14.82 -6.61
CA HIS A 46 -5.07 -14.67 -6.94
C HIS A 46 -4.90 -13.60 -8.02
N ILE A 47 -3.82 -12.83 -7.92
CA ILE A 47 -3.38 -11.89 -8.94
C ILE A 47 -1.88 -12.11 -9.13
N GLU A 48 -1.43 -12.29 -10.38
CA GLU A 48 -0.03 -12.56 -10.73
C GLU A 48 0.54 -13.73 -9.90
N ASN A 49 -0.27 -14.77 -9.73
CA ASN A 49 0.05 -15.98 -8.96
C ASN A 49 0.28 -15.72 -7.46
N VAL A 50 -0.14 -14.59 -6.95
CA VAL A 50 -0.06 -14.26 -5.52
C VAL A 50 -1.46 -14.31 -4.92
N ALA A 51 -1.60 -15.01 -3.79
CA ALA A 51 -2.89 -15.10 -3.11
C ALA A 51 -3.32 -13.72 -2.61
N CYS A 52 -4.57 -13.37 -2.87
CA CYS A 52 -5.16 -12.10 -2.45
C CYS A 52 -5.74 -12.20 -1.04
N SER A 53 -5.80 -11.04 -0.37
CA SER A 53 -6.66 -10.86 0.80
C SER A 53 -7.82 -9.95 0.40
N PRO A 54 -9.05 -10.20 0.88
CA PRO A 54 -10.20 -9.35 0.52
C PRO A 54 -10.08 -7.91 1.06
N SER A 55 -9.41 -7.74 2.20
CA SER A 55 -9.22 -6.43 2.84
C SER A 55 -7.97 -6.45 3.69
N LEU A 56 -7.53 -5.28 4.16
CA LEU A 56 -6.40 -5.20 5.10
C LEU A 56 -6.73 -5.90 6.42
N SER A 57 -7.97 -5.79 6.88
CA SER A 57 -8.41 -6.42 8.13
C SER A 57 -8.39 -7.94 8.09
N GLU A 58 -8.35 -8.53 6.89
CA GLU A 58 -8.34 -10.00 6.71
C GLU A 58 -6.95 -10.54 6.36
N LEU A 59 -5.92 -9.71 6.39
CA LEU A 59 -4.53 -10.18 6.26
C LEU A 59 -4.23 -11.18 7.39
N ASP A 60 -3.40 -12.17 7.09
CA ASP A 60 -3.04 -13.21 8.06
C ASP A 60 -2.48 -12.64 9.36
N TRP A 61 -1.80 -11.49 9.29
CA TRP A 61 -1.21 -10.83 10.46
C TRP A 61 -1.98 -9.59 10.92
N ALA A 62 -3.24 -9.43 10.47
CA ALA A 62 -4.03 -8.23 10.78
C ALA A 62 -4.23 -8.00 12.28
N ASN A 63 -4.27 -9.09 13.07
CA ASN A 63 -4.46 -9.01 14.51
C ASN A 63 -3.15 -8.86 15.29
N ASP A 64 -2.02 -8.85 14.61
CA ASP A 64 -0.70 -8.63 15.21
C ASP A 64 -0.29 -7.18 14.95
N ARG A 65 -0.53 -6.32 15.93
CA ARG A 65 -0.28 -4.88 15.77
C ARG A 65 1.19 -4.58 15.50
N GLU A 66 2.11 -5.31 16.12
CA GLU A 66 3.53 -5.13 15.90
C GLU A 66 3.90 -5.41 14.44
N GLU A 67 3.35 -6.48 13.85
CA GLU A 67 3.56 -6.79 12.44
C GLU A 67 2.86 -5.79 11.53
N MET A 68 1.69 -5.29 11.91
CA MET A 68 1.01 -4.25 11.14
C MET A 68 1.80 -2.94 11.14
N GLN A 69 2.53 -2.63 12.20
CA GLN A 69 3.42 -1.46 12.24
C GLN A 69 4.61 -1.60 11.30
N LYS A 70 4.94 -2.83 10.89
CA LYS A 70 6.00 -3.12 9.92
C LYS A 70 5.46 -3.31 8.51
N THR A 71 4.22 -2.95 8.27
CA THR A 71 3.53 -3.09 6.99
C THR A 71 3.40 -1.73 6.31
N SER A 72 3.82 -1.64 5.05
CA SER A 72 3.57 -0.47 4.20
C SER A 72 2.53 -0.81 3.15
N VAL A 73 1.67 0.14 2.83
CA VAL A 73 0.53 -0.08 1.94
C VAL A 73 0.56 0.89 0.76
N SER A 74 0.57 0.35 -0.46
CA SER A 74 0.30 1.14 -1.67
C SER A 74 -1.19 1.14 -1.94
N VAL A 75 -1.75 2.30 -2.29
CA VAL A 75 -3.19 2.46 -2.49
C VAL A 75 -3.47 2.98 -3.90
N ILE A 76 -4.28 2.25 -4.65
CA ILE A 76 -4.71 2.59 -6.00
C ILE A 76 -6.24 2.44 -6.05
N THR A 77 -6.95 3.32 -5.37
CA THR A 77 -8.41 3.32 -5.30
C THR A 77 -8.92 4.74 -5.55
N PRO A 78 -10.21 4.91 -5.88
CA PRO A 78 -10.78 6.27 -5.95
C PRO A 78 -10.62 6.99 -4.61
N PRO A 79 -10.48 8.33 -4.62
CA PRO A 79 -10.19 9.10 -3.39
C PRO A 79 -11.12 8.81 -2.21
N ARG A 80 -12.39 8.62 -2.50
CA ARG A 80 -13.39 8.34 -1.45
C ARG A 80 -13.13 6.99 -0.78
N VAL A 81 -12.75 5.98 -1.56
CA VAL A 81 -12.38 4.66 -1.04
C VAL A 81 -11.05 4.74 -0.31
N SER A 82 -10.10 5.51 -0.84
CA SER A 82 -8.78 5.72 -0.22
C SER A 82 -8.89 6.30 1.19
N ALA A 83 -9.85 7.19 1.42
CA ALA A 83 -10.09 7.75 2.75
C ALA A 83 -10.48 6.65 3.75
N LEU A 84 -11.32 5.70 3.33
CA LEU A 84 -11.72 4.56 4.17
C LEU A 84 -10.54 3.61 4.40
N VAL A 85 -9.73 3.38 3.37
CA VAL A 85 -8.53 2.53 3.47
C VAL A 85 -7.55 3.13 4.47
N LEU A 86 -7.35 4.44 4.44
CA LEU A 86 -6.46 5.13 5.37
C LEU A 86 -6.91 4.93 6.81
N GLN A 87 -8.20 5.06 7.07
CA GLN A 87 -8.78 4.86 8.39
C GLN A 87 -8.63 3.41 8.86
N GLU A 88 -8.92 2.45 7.99
CA GLU A 88 -8.77 1.03 8.28
C GLU A 88 -7.30 0.69 8.60
N ALA A 89 -6.38 1.15 7.76
CA ALA A 89 -4.96 0.90 7.93
C ALA A 89 -4.44 1.45 9.26
N ALA A 90 -4.80 2.71 9.57
CA ALA A 90 -4.38 3.35 10.81
C ALA A 90 -4.89 2.59 12.04
N LYS A 91 -6.14 2.14 12.00
CA LYS A 91 -6.75 1.38 13.09
C LYS A 91 -6.01 0.07 13.34
N LEU A 92 -5.53 -0.57 12.28
CA LEU A 92 -4.79 -1.83 12.37
C LEU A 92 -3.34 -1.65 12.84
N GLY A 93 -2.79 -0.45 12.74
CA GLY A 93 -1.42 -0.16 13.15
C GLY A 93 -0.45 0.16 12.01
N VAL A 94 -0.93 0.24 10.78
CA VAL A 94 -0.09 0.63 9.64
C VAL A 94 0.43 2.04 9.84
N LYS A 95 1.73 2.25 9.60
CA LYS A 95 2.39 3.55 9.79
C LYS A 95 2.71 4.26 8.46
N HIS A 96 2.76 3.54 7.35
CA HIS A 96 3.19 4.09 6.07
C HIS A 96 2.23 3.69 4.96
N LEU A 97 1.66 4.69 4.26
CA LEU A 97 0.83 4.48 3.09
C LEU A 97 1.33 5.35 1.93
N TRP A 98 1.24 4.81 0.73
CA TRP A 98 1.57 5.53 -0.50
C TRP A 98 0.34 5.55 -1.40
N PHE A 99 -0.26 6.73 -1.52
CA PHE A 99 -1.38 6.93 -2.43
C PHE A 99 -0.81 7.29 -3.80
N GLN A 100 -1.00 6.39 -4.77
CA GLN A 100 -0.52 6.61 -6.12
C GLN A 100 -1.29 7.78 -6.76
N PRO A 101 -0.72 8.44 -7.80
CA PRO A 101 -1.37 9.60 -8.40
C PRO A 101 -2.83 9.35 -8.79
N GLY A 102 -3.72 10.21 -8.32
CA GLY A 102 -5.16 10.09 -8.53
C GLY A 102 -5.92 9.34 -7.43
N SER A 103 -5.19 8.72 -6.49
CA SER A 103 -5.80 7.95 -5.39
C SER A 103 -5.86 8.71 -4.07
N GLU A 104 -5.26 9.88 -3.99
CA GLU A 104 -5.16 10.65 -2.75
C GLU A 104 -6.54 11.03 -2.23
N PRO A 105 -6.83 10.73 -0.95
CA PRO A 105 -8.08 11.19 -0.37
C PRO A 105 -8.08 12.71 -0.20
N GLU A 106 -9.28 13.28 -0.23
CA GLU A 106 -9.45 14.68 0.12
C GLU A 106 -8.97 14.90 1.56
N ASN A 107 -8.26 16.00 1.78
CA ASN A 107 -7.67 16.33 3.09
C ASN A 107 -6.68 15.29 3.59
N MET A 108 -5.93 14.66 2.68
CA MET A 108 -4.98 13.59 3.01
C MET A 108 -4.03 13.97 4.14
N LYS A 109 -3.44 15.17 4.10
CA LYS A 109 -2.47 15.59 5.11
C LYS A 109 -3.10 15.69 6.50
N GLN A 110 -4.29 16.28 6.58
CA GLN A 110 -4.98 16.43 7.86
C GLN A 110 -5.38 15.06 8.42
N LEU A 111 -5.91 14.19 7.57
CA LEU A 111 -6.26 12.83 7.98
C LEU A 111 -5.03 12.06 8.49
N ALA A 112 -3.90 12.20 7.81
CA ALA A 112 -2.67 11.52 8.22
C ALA A 112 -2.17 12.03 9.57
N GLU A 113 -2.22 13.35 9.81
CA GLU A 113 -1.84 13.92 11.09
C GLU A 113 -2.76 13.44 12.21
N ASP A 114 -4.07 13.47 11.98
CA ASP A 114 -5.06 13.04 12.97
C ASP A 114 -4.91 11.57 13.34
N LEU A 115 -4.50 10.73 12.39
CA LEU A 115 -4.35 9.29 12.57
C LEU A 115 -2.91 8.88 12.93
N ASP A 116 -1.99 9.83 12.96
CA ASP A 116 -0.57 9.61 13.26
C ASP A 116 0.06 8.57 12.31
N VAL A 117 -0.10 8.78 11.00
CA VAL A 117 0.51 7.95 9.97
C VAL A 117 1.30 8.80 8.99
N CYS A 118 2.29 8.19 8.34
CA CYS A 118 3.09 8.83 7.30
C CYS A 118 2.51 8.48 5.94
N VAL A 119 2.28 9.48 5.11
CA VAL A 119 1.72 9.28 3.78
C VAL A 119 2.63 9.88 2.71
N ILE A 120 2.67 9.21 1.55
CA ILE A 120 3.23 9.74 0.32
C ILE A 120 2.06 9.93 -0.63
N GLY A 121 1.97 11.07 -1.28
CA GLY A 121 0.91 11.37 -2.24
C GLY A 121 1.13 12.71 -2.89
N ASN A 122 0.18 13.15 -3.71
CA ASN A 122 0.21 14.42 -4.42
C ASN A 122 1.40 14.56 -5.38
N GLY A 123 1.74 13.46 -6.08
CA GLY A 123 2.75 13.53 -7.14
C GLY A 123 3.58 12.27 -7.32
N PRO A 124 4.31 11.77 -6.30
CA PRO A 124 5.18 10.63 -6.52
C PRO A 124 4.43 9.37 -6.94
N CYS A 125 5.00 8.66 -7.93
CA CYS A 125 4.48 7.41 -8.46
C CYS A 125 5.51 6.31 -8.22
N ILE A 126 5.11 5.20 -7.64
CA ILE A 126 6.05 4.11 -7.29
C ILE A 126 6.77 3.56 -8.52
N LEU A 127 6.13 3.56 -9.69
CA LEU A 127 6.74 3.07 -10.92
C LEU A 127 7.91 3.95 -11.37
N ILE A 128 7.89 5.22 -11.04
CA ILE A 128 8.91 6.21 -11.43
C ILE A 128 9.86 6.50 -10.26
N ASP A 129 9.30 6.79 -9.10
CA ASP A 129 10.06 7.26 -7.94
C ASP A 129 10.50 6.13 -7.01
N GLY A 130 9.83 4.97 -7.11
CA GLY A 130 10.08 3.82 -6.25
C GLY A 130 11.52 3.31 -6.30
N PRO A 131 12.11 3.10 -7.50
CA PRO A 131 13.47 2.56 -7.58
C PRO A 131 14.50 3.40 -6.83
N SER A 132 14.42 4.72 -6.95
CA SER A 132 15.35 5.62 -6.24
C SER A 132 15.14 5.57 -4.73
N MET A 133 13.89 5.58 -4.28
CA MET A 133 13.56 5.54 -2.85
C MET A 133 13.95 4.20 -2.24
N LEU A 134 13.69 3.10 -2.95
CA LEU A 134 14.06 1.75 -2.50
C LEU A 134 15.58 1.62 -2.39
N ASN A 135 16.32 2.15 -3.36
CA ASN A 135 17.77 2.11 -3.36
C ASN A 135 18.35 2.87 -2.16
N ARG A 136 17.81 4.05 -1.85
CA ARG A 136 18.24 4.82 -0.68
C ARG A 136 17.94 4.08 0.62
N ALA A 137 16.81 3.38 0.72
CA ALA A 137 16.43 2.62 1.91
C ALA A 137 17.37 1.43 2.15
N ARG A 138 18.02 0.91 1.10
CA ARG A 138 18.93 -0.23 1.18
C ARG A 138 20.38 0.13 1.45
N LEU A 139 20.69 1.43 1.53
CA LEU A 139 22.06 1.88 1.80
C LEU A 139 22.49 1.68 3.28
#